data_551c06bf27c80f9ddf04ac92de053c6f
#
_entry.id   551c06bf27c80f9ddf04ac92de053c6f
#
_cell.length_a   1.000
_cell.length_b   1.000
_cell.length_c   1.000
_cell.angle_alpha   90.00
_cell.angle_beta   90.00
_cell.angle_gamma   90.00
#
_symmetry.space_group_name_H-M   'P 1'
#
loop_
_entity.id
_entity.type
_entity.pdbx_description
1 polymer ?
#
loop_
_entity_poly.entity_id
_entity_poly.type
_entity_poly.pdbx_seq_one_letter_code
_entity_poly.pdbx_strand_id
1 'polypeptide(L)'
;YEKNRFDKICWAVVAVAAGYGLMISGTRTALIVAISGFVLYTVLSKNVKLFLTSCAFLILIVGFLKFTTIGNGNQFIRRMRTAFDPEDASLQVRLDNQKAIKSYMKEAPWGIGIGIGMGADQLPQNNKYWLVSITPSDSTLVYVWMRTGAIGIIVYLLVLCLAIVVESFIVLFRIRDKQLRGMLTAFTCASACMIVAAYGN
;
A
#
# COMPACT_ATOMS: atom_id res chain seq x y z
N TYR A 1 22.10 -13.66 -10.20
CA TYR A 1 22.99 -12.55 -9.96
C TYR A 1 24.17 -12.89 -9.10
N GLU A 2 24.01 -13.77 -8.15
CA GLU A 2 25.07 -14.08 -7.22
C GLU A 2 25.75 -15.37 -7.57
N LYS A 3 27.04 -15.28 -7.86
CA LYS A 3 27.90 -16.45 -8.04
C LYS A 3 28.14 -17.20 -6.73
N ASN A 4 28.06 -16.51 -5.60
CA ASN A 4 28.34 -17.06 -4.28
C ASN A 4 27.11 -17.66 -3.61
N ARG A 5 27.23 -18.88 -3.11
CA ARG A 5 26.17 -19.54 -2.30
C ARG A 5 25.81 -18.73 -1.05
N PHE A 6 26.78 -18.04 -0.48
CA PHE A 6 26.60 -17.22 0.71
C PHE A 6 25.60 -16.09 0.46
N ASP A 7 25.73 -15.34 -0.65
CA ASP A 7 24.82 -14.24 -0.99
C ASP A 7 23.39 -14.72 -1.18
N LYS A 8 23.20 -15.87 -1.81
CA LYS A 8 21.88 -16.48 -1.97
C LYS A 8 21.23 -16.82 -0.64
N ILE A 9 22.01 -17.35 0.29
CA ILE A 9 21.53 -17.65 1.66
C ILE A 9 21.15 -16.36 2.38
N CYS A 10 22.01 -15.32 2.30
CA CYS A 10 21.71 -14.01 2.91
C CYS A 10 20.39 -13.43 2.38
N TRP A 11 20.19 -13.42 1.07
CA TRP A 11 18.93 -12.93 0.49
C TRP A 11 17.72 -13.78 0.86
N ALA A 12 17.88 -15.10 0.95
CA ALA A 12 16.80 -15.96 1.44
C ALA A 12 16.44 -15.66 2.88
N VAL A 13 17.42 -15.45 3.75
CA VAL A 13 17.21 -15.06 5.16
C VAL A 13 16.48 -13.71 5.24
N VAL A 14 16.91 -12.71 4.46
CA VAL A 14 16.26 -11.39 4.40
C VAL A 14 14.82 -11.52 3.94
N ALA A 15 14.54 -12.32 2.91
CA ALA A 15 13.19 -12.54 2.40
C ALA A 15 12.29 -13.21 3.45
N VAL A 16 12.79 -14.21 4.16
CA VAL A 16 12.06 -14.88 5.25
C VAL A 16 11.81 -13.90 6.41
N ALA A 17 12.82 -13.13 6.81
CA ALA A 17 12.68 -12.13 7.86
C ALA A 17 11.67 -11.03 7.49
N ALA A 18 11.69 -10.55 6.25
CA ALA A 18 10.72 -9.59 5.74
C ALA A 18 9.29 -10.16 5.73
N GLY A 19 9.12 -11.41 5.28
CA GLY A 19 7.84 -12.11 5.33
C GLY A 19 7.32 -12.27 6.75
N TYR A 20 8.19 -12.64 7.69
CA TYR A 20 7.86 -12.71 9.10
C TYR A 20 7.48 -11.36 9.70
N GLY A 21 8.21 -10.29 9.35
CA GLY A 21 7.88 -8.92 9.74
C GLY A 21 6.51 -8.46 9.22
N LEU A 22 6.17 -8.78 7.96
CA LEU A 22 4.83 -8.54 7.41
C LEU A 22 3.75 -9.29 8.20
N MET A 23 4.03 -10.52 8.60
CA MET A 23 3.12 -11.32 9.44
C MET A 23 2.91 -10.70 10.81
N ILE A 24 3.97 -10.31 11.52
CA ILE A 24 3.88 -9.68 12.86
C ILE A 24 3.17 -8.34 12.82
N SER A 25 3.35 -7.57 11.74
CA SER A 25 2.67 -6.29 11.55
C SER A 25 1.15 -6.37 11.77
N GLY A 26 0.53 -7.53 11.48
CA GLY A 26 -0.90 -7.76 11.68
C GLY A 26 -1.81 -6.78 10.94
N THR A 27 -1.25 -5.96 10.05
CA THR A 27 -2.01 -4.98 9.26
C THR A 27 -2.51 -5.63 7.98
N ARG A 28 -3.77 -5.39 7.65
CA ARG A 28 -4.39 -5.87 6.40
C ARG A 28 -3.70 -5.26 5.18
N THR A 29 -3.27 -4.01 5.30
CA THR A 29 -2.53 -3.28 4.27
C THR A 29 -1.25 -4.00 3.89
N ALA A 30 -0.52 -4.60 4.85
CA ALA A 30 0.70 -5.35 4.57
C ALA A 30 0.49 -6.50 3.58
N LEU A 31 -0.64 -7.22 3.70
CA LEU A 31 -1.00 -8.28 2.76
C LEU A 31 -1.27 -7.72 1.35
N ILE A 32 -2.07 -6.65 1.26
CA ILE A 32 -2.43 -6.01 -0.01
C ILE A 32 -1.18 -5.48 -0.71
N VAL A 33 -0.28 -4.84 0.04
CA VAL A 33 1.01 -4.32 -0.45
C VAL A 33 1.87 -5.44 -1.00
N ALA A 34 2.02 -6.55 -0.26
CA ALA A 34 2.81 -7.70 -0.70
C ALA A 34 2.24 -8.33 -1.99
N ILE A 35 0.91 -8.50 -2.06
CA ILE A 35 0.23 -9.03 -3.23
C ILE A 35 0.41 -8.09 -4.44
N SER A 36 0.20 -6.79 -4.26
CA SER A 36 0.32 -5.81 -5.36
C SER A 36 1.74 -5.75 -5.93
N GLY A 37 2.76 -5.76 -5.06
CA GLY A 37 4.16 -5.81 -5.48
C GLY A 37 4.50 -7.07 -6.24
N PHE A 38 3.99 -8.21 -5.79
CA PHE A 38 4.22 -9.49 -6.44
C PHE A 38 3.53 -9.57 -7.82
N VAL A 39 2.29 -9.09 -7.93
CA VAL A 39 1.57 -9.01 -9.22
C VAL A 39 2.33 -8.11 -10.19
N LEU A 40 2.74 -6.91 -9.77
CA LEU A 40 3.47 -5.99 -10.62
C LEU A 40 4.82 -6.58 -11.06
N TYR A 41 5.55 -7.25 -10.16
CA TYR A 41 6.79 -7.94 -10.48
C TYR A 41 6.60 -8.99 -11.56
N THR A 42 5.54 -9.80 -11.48
CA THR A 42 5.28 -10.84 -12.48
C THR A 42 4.95 -10.27 -13.86
N VAL A 43 4.22 -9.15 -13.90
CA VAL A 43 3.92 -8.43 -15.14
C VAL A 43 5.19 -7.85 -15.76
N LEU A 44 6.01 -7.17 -14.98
CA LEU A 44 7.24 -6.52 -15.45
C LEU A 44 8.35 -7.53 -15.83
N SER A 45 8.34 -8.72 -15.24
CA SER A 45 9.35 -9.78 -15.53
C SER A 45 9.22 -10.36 -16.93
N LYS A 46 8.11 -10.16 -17.64
CA LYS A 46 7.80 -10.73 -18.96
C LYS A 46 7.88 -12.27 -19.00
N ASN A 47 7.74 -12.93 -17.89
CA ASN A 47 7.82 -14.38 -17.78
C ASN A 47 6.43 -14.97 -17.57
N VAL A 48 5.83 -15.48 -18.65
CA VAL A 48 4.46 -16.04 -18.61
C VAL A 48 4.33 -17.20 -17.62
N LYS A 49 5.36 -18.03 -17.49
CA LYS A 49 5.34 -19.15 -16.52
C LYS A 49 5.28 -18.60 -15.08
N LEU A 50 6.10 -17.61 -14.78
CA LEU A 50 6.11 -16.95 -13.48
C LEU A 50 4.74 -16.28 -13.20
N PHE A 51 4.18 -15.60 -14.18
CA PHE A 51 2.87 -14.96 -14.06
C PHE A 51 1.76 -15.99 -13.75
N LEU A 52 1.67 -17.06 -14.52
CA LEU A 52 0.66 -18.11 -14.29
C LEU A 52 0.82 -18.80 -12.94
N THR A 53 2.05 -19.12 -12.54
CA THR A 53 2.34 -19.74 -11.24
C THR A 53 1.96 -18.80 -10.10
N SER A 54 2.22 -17.51 -10.27
CA SER A 54 1.87 -16.48 -9.30
C SER A 54 0.37 -16.29 -9.15
N CYS A 55 -0.36 -16.27 -10.26
CA CYS A 55 -1.82 -16.21 -10.24
C CYS A 55 -2.41 -17.44 -9.53
N ALA A 56 -1.92 -18.64 -9.84
CA ALA A 56 -2.36 -19.87 -9.18
C ALA A 56 -2.10 -19.81 -7.67
N PHE A 57 -0.93 -19.34 -7.26
CA PHE A 57 -0.57 -19.20 -5.83
C PHE A 57 -1.44 -18.19 -5.11
N LEU A 58 -1.73 -17.03 -5.73
CA LEU A 58 -2.65 -16.03 -5.16
C LEU A 58 -4.08 -16.57 -5.02
N ILE A 59 -4.58 -17.29 -6.03
CA ILE A 59 -5.90 -17.93 -5.97
C ILE A 59 -5.95 -18.94 -4.80
N LEU A 60 -4.89 -19.71 -4.61
CA LEU A 60 -4.80 -20.66 -3.49
C LEU A 60 -4.80 -19.93 -2.14
N ILE A 61 -4.05 -18.85 -1.98
CA ILE A 61 -4.04 -18.06 -0.73
C ILE A 61 -5.42 -17.46 -0.46
N VAL A 62 -6.02 -16.81 -1.44
CA VAL A 62 -7.36 -16.21 -1.27
C VAL A 62 -8.40 -17.30 -1.00
N GLY A 63 -8.34 -18.42 -1.72
CA GLY A 63 -9.19 -19.57 -1.49
C GLY A 63 -9.04 -20.14 -0.09
N PHE A 64 -7.79 -20.31 0.37
CA PHE A 64 -7.51 -20.74 1.75
C PHE A 64 -8.10 -19.78 2.78
N LEU A 65 -7.88 -18.48 2.62
CA LEU A 65 -8.39 -17.48 3.57
C LEU A 65 -9.92 -17.41 3.59
N LYS A 66 -10.58 -17.58 2.44
CA LYS A 66 -12.03 -17.42 2.31
C LYS A 66 -12.82 -18.70 2.65
N PHE A 67 -12.31 -19.86 2.24
CA PHE A 67 -13.09 -21.11 2.29
C PHE A 67 -12.66 -22.07 3.42
N THR A 68 -11.57 -21.80 4.14
CA THR A 68 -11.15 -22.68 5.25
C THR A 68 -11.27 -21.99 6.59
N THR A 69 -11.48 -22.75 7.65
CA THR A 69 -11.48 -22.28 9.04
C THR A 69 -10.18 -22.64 9.78
N ILE A 70 -9.25 -23.29 9.07
CA ILE A 70 -7.97 -23.74 9.63
C ILE A 70 -7.15 -22.53 10.08
N GLY A 71 -6.68 -22.55 11.32
CA GLY A 71 -5.86 -21.48 11.88
C GLY A 71 -6.64 -20.33 12.52
N ASN A 72 -7.96 -20.43 12.72
CA ASN A 72 -8.76 -19.39 13.38
C ASN A 72 -8.31 -19.07 14.82
N GLY A 73 -7.60 -20.00 15.48
CA GLY A 73 -6.96 -19.75 16.78
C GLY A 73 -5.81 -18.73 16.71
N ASN A 74 -5.25 -18.52 15.52
CA ASN A 74 -4.20 -17.52 15.30
C ASN A 74 -4.84 -16.18 14.96
N GLN A 75 -4.61 -15.17 15.80
CA GLN A 75 -5.14 -13.81 15.64
C GLN A 75 -4.77 -13.19 14.30
N PHE A 76 -3.58 -13.51 13.78
CA PHE A 76 -3.10 -13.03 12.50
C PHE A 76 -3.93 -13.55 11.32
N ILE A 77 -4.16 -14.87 11.24
CA ILE A 77 -4.98 -15.50 10.19
C ILE A 77 -6.40 -14.96 10.23
N ARG A 78 -6.96 -14.81 11.44
CA ARG A 78 -8.29 -14.25 11.64
C ARG A 78 -8.38 -12.80 11.11
N ARG A 79 -7.40 -11.95 11.40
CA ARG A 79 -7.34 -10.58 10.88
C ARG A 79 -7.20 -10.53 9.36
N MET A 80 -6.44 -11.45 8.76
CA MET A 80 -6.35 -11.53 7.31
C MET A 80 -7.66 -11.93 6.64
N ARG A 81 -8.43 -12.80 7.26
CA ARG A 81 -9.77 -13.18 6.77
C ARG A 81 -10.74 -12.02 6.79
N THR A 82 -10.75 -11.24 7.87
CA THR A 82 -11.61 -10.06 7.99
C THR A 82 -11.15 -8.89 7.10
N ALA A 83 -9.98 -8.98 6.45
CA ALA A 83 -9.53 -7.97 5.51
C ALA A 83 -10.45 -7.81 4.29
N PHE A 84 -11.22 -8.84 3.96
CA PHE A 84 -12.17 -8.88 2.85
C PHE A 84 -13.63 -8.75 3.31
N ASP A 85 -13.86 -8.48 4.59
CA ASP A 85 -15.19 -8.31 5.15
C ASP A 85 -15.59 -6.82 5.09
N PRO A 86 -16.62 -6.46 4.29
CA PRO A 86 -17.07 -5.08 4.20
C PRO A 86 -17.77 -4.59 5.48
N GLU A 87 -18.23 -5.49 6.35
CA GLU A 87 -18.89 -5.15 7.62
C GLU A 87 -17.89 -5.02 8.79
N ASP A 88 -16.61 -5.13 8.53
CA ASP A 88 -15.60 -4.97 9.57
C ASP A 88 -15.66 -3.59 10.24
N ALA A 89 -15.78 -3.58 11.55
CA ALA A 89 -15.94 -2.36 12.35
C ALA A 89 -14.80 -1.34 12.12
N SER A 90 -13.55 -1.82 11.94
CA SER A 90 -12.40 -0.94 11.68
C SER A 90 -12.49 -0.28 10.29
N LEU A 91 -13.02 -0.99 9.30
CA LEU A 91 -13.27 -0.42 7.97
C LEU A 91 -14.39 0.61 8.01
N GLN A 92 -15.47 0.32 8.73
CA GLN A 92 -16.60 1.25 8.86
C GLN A 92 -16.19 2.56 9.53
N VAL A 93 -15.40 2.51 10.61
CA VAL A 93 -14.86 3.72 11.27
C VAL A 93 -14.03 4.56 10.29
N ARG A 94 -13.16 3.93 9.48
CA ARG A 94 -12.38 4.64 8.45
C ARG A 94 -13.27 5.32 7.41
N LEU A 95 -14.28 4.61 6.92
CA LEU A 95 -15.21 5.16 5.94
C LEU A 95 -16.00 6.33 6.51
N ASP A 96 -16.40 6.27 7.76
CA ASP A 96 -17.13 7.34 8.42
C ASP A 96 -16.24 8.55 8.68
N ASN A 97 -14.99 8.35 9.12
CA ASN A 97 -13.99 9.43 9.21
C ASN A 97 -13.78 10.09 7.85
N GLN A 98 -13.62 9.32 6.79
CA GLN A 98 -13.44 9.84 5.43
C GLN A 98 -14.69 10.60 4.92
N LYS A 99 -15.90 10.13 5.24
CA LYS A 99 -17.14 10.84 4.91
C LYS A 99 -17.23 12.17 5.64
N ALA A 100 -16.90 12.19 6.94
CA ALA A 100 -16.86 13.40 7.73
C ALA A 100 -15.86 14.41 7.15
N ILE A 101 -14.61 13.99 6.91
CA ILE A 101 -13.58 14.83 6.29
C ILE A 101 -14.08 15.37 4.94
N LYS A 102 -14.64 14.52 4.07
CA LYS A 102 -15.13 14.89 2.74
C LYS A 102 -16.20 15.99 2.80
N SER A 103 -17.07 15.99 3.81
CA SER A 103 -18.11 17.01 3.94
C SER A 103 -17.53 18.41 4.14
N TYR A 104 -16.48 18.54 4.96
CA TYR A 104 -15.78 19.80 5.20
C TYR A 104 -14.89 20.23 4.03
N MET A 105 -14.23 19.26 3.38
CA MET A 105 -13.31 19.55 2.29
C MET A 105 -13.97 20.06 1.02
N LYS A 106 -15.29 19.91 0.88
CA LYS A 106 -16.05 20.57 -0.20
C LYS A 106 -15.95 22.09 -0.17
N GLU A 107 -15.80 22.65 1.02
CA GLU A 107 -15.69 24.10 1.25
C GLU A 107 -14.23 24.58 1.35
N ALA A 108 -13.27 23.66 1.31
CA ALA A 108 -11.83 23.94 1.36
C ALA A 108 -11.10 23.32 0.18
N PRO A 109 -11.32 23.80 -1.07
CA PRO A 109 -10.70 23.21 -2.28
C PRO A 109 -9.18 23.27 -2.27
N TRP A 110 -8.60 24.21 -1.55
CA TRP A 110 -7.14 24.41 -1.38
C TRP A 110 -6.57 23.67 -0.15
N GLY A 111 -7.40 22.94 0.59
CA GLY A 111 -7.01 22.30 1.84
C GLY A 111 -7.08 23.23 3.06
N ILE A 112 -6.82 22.63 4.21
CA ILE A 112 -6.82 23.37 5.49
C ILE A 112 -5.45 23.93 5.89
N GLY A 113 -4.42 23.61 5.10
CA GLY A 113 -3.05 24.11 5.30
C GLY A 113 -2.05 23.03 5.71
N ILE A 114 -0.81 23.23 5.29
CA ILE A 114 0.33 22.39 5.65
C ILE A 114 0.74 22.74 7.09
N GLY A 115 0.94 21.76 7.95
CA GLY A 115 1.28 21.96 9.36
C GLY A 115 0.10 21.79 10.33
N ILE A 116 -1.14 21.77 9.87
CA ILE A 116 -2.30 21.48 10.70
C ILE A 116 -2.45 19.97 10.87
N GLY A 117 -2.61 19.48 12.08
CA GLY A 117 -2.69 18.06 12.35
C GLY A 117 -3.20 17.70 13.73
N MET A 118 -3.10 16.43 14.04
CA MET A 118 -3.42 15.92 15.37
C MET A 118 -2.34 16.31 16.38
N GLY A 119 -2.70 16.45 17.63
CA GLY A 119 -1.77 16.82 18.70
C GLY A 119 -1.61 18.33 18.84
N ALA A 120 -0.37 18.81 18.94
CA ALA A 120 -0.05 20.24 19.16
C ALA A 120 -0.47 21.15 18.00
N ASP A 121 -0.63 20.57 16.80
CA ASP A 121 -0.97 21.32 15.58
C ASP A 121 -2.49 21.37 15.32
N GLN A 122 -3.30 21.05 16.30
CA GLN A 122 -4.76 21.12 16.17
C GLN A 122 -5.24 22.57 16.04
N LEU A 123 -6.29 22.74 15.25
CA LEU A 123 -6.95 24.02 15.16
C LEU A 123 -7.71 24.35 16.48
N PRO A 124 -7.87 25.62 16.83
CA PRO A 124 -8.73 26.02 17.97
C PRO A 124 -10.17 25.56 17.75
N GLN A 125 -10.89 25.24 18.83
CA GLN A 125 -12.27 24.73 18.77
C GLN A 125 -13.27 25.69 18.08
N ASN A 126 -12.98 26.98 18.07
CA ASN A 126 -13.78 27.98 17.36
C ASN A 126 -13.51 28.02 15.85
N ASN A 127 -12.55 27.27 15.35
CA ASN A 127 -12.26 27.20 13.93
C ASN A 127 -13.24 26.27 13.23
N LYS A 128 -13.74 26.67 12.06
CA LYS A 128 -14.64 25.88 11.22
C LYS A 128 -14.12 24.47 10.91
N TYR A 129 -12.81 24.31 10.76
CA TYR A 129 -12.15 23.05 10.40
C TYR A 129 -11.57 22.30 11.61
N TRP A 130 -11.94 22.69 12.84
CA TRP A 130 -11.46 22.00 14.03
C TRP A 130 -11.73 20.50 14.01
N LEU A 131 -12.95 20.07 13.64
CA LEU A 131 -13.30 18.65 13.54
C LEU A 131 -12.41 17.91 12.56
N VAL A 132 -12.05 18.51 11.42
CA VAL A 132 -11.14 17.89 10.45
C VAL A 132 -9.74 17.73 11.04
N SER A 133 -9.27 18.68 11.84
CA SER A 133 -7.95 18.63 12.46
C SER A 133 -7.79 17.53 13.52
N ILE A 134 -8.90 17.11 14.16
CA ILE A 134 -8.90 16.06 15.20
C ILE A 134 -9.33 14.68 14.64
N THR A 135 -9.94 14.64 13.46
CA THR A 135 -10.40 13.37 12.86
C THR A 135 -9.21 12.63 12.23
N PRO A 136 -8.97 11.37 12.60
CA PRO A 136 -7.93 10.56 11.95
C PRO A 136 -8.17 10.43 10.46
N SER A 137 -7.15 10.73 9.66
CA SER A 137 -7.25 10.60 8.20
C SER A 137 -7.27 9.14 7.73
N ASP A 138 -6.69 8.23 8.53
CA ASP A 138 -6.60 6.79 8.26
C ASP A 138 -6.02 6.42 6.88
N SER A 139 -5.45 7.39 6.18
CA SER A 139 -4.82 7.23 4.87
C SER A 139 -3.91 8.40 4.56
N THR A 140 -2.69 8.15 4.11
CA THR A 140 -1.76 9.20 3.69
C THR A 140 -2.33 10.03 2.53
N LEU A 141 -3.10 9.42 1.63
CA LEU A 141 -3.74 10.15 0.52
C LEU A 141 -4.80 11.13 1.04
N VAL A 142 -5.63 10.69 1.99
CA VAL A 142 -6.62 11.59 2.63
C VAL A 142 -5.91 12.70 3.40
N TYR A 143 -4.81 12.39 4.09
CA TYR A 143 -4.00 13.36 4.79
C TYR A 143 -3.44 14.44 3.85
N VAL A 144 -2.85 14.05 2.72
CA VAL A 144 -2.37 14.99 1.70
C VAL A 144 -3.52 15.82 1.16
N TRP A 145 -4.65 15.20 0.85
CA TRP A 145 -5.84 15.92 0.38
C TRP A 145 -6.33 16.97 1.39
N MET A 146 -6.44 16.63 2.66
CA MET A 146 -6.83 17.57 3.71
C MET A 146 -5.92 18.79 3.77
N ARG A 147 -4.61 18.59 3.60
CA ARG A 147 -3.59 19.65 3.74
C ARG A 147 -3.48 20.55 2.53
N THR A 148 -3.51 19.95 1.35
CA THR A 148 -3.18 20.61 0.07
C THR A 148 -4.38 20.78 -0.86
N GLY A 149 -5.55 20.28 -0.43
CA GLY A 149 -6.78 20.33 -1.21
C GLY A 149 -6.78 19.45 -2.45
N ALA A 150 -7.77 19.67 -3.31
CA ALA A 150 -7.97 18.87 -4.52
C ALA A 150 -6.80 19.00 -5.50
N ILE A 151 -6.23 20.19 -5.64
CA ILE A 151 -5.10 20.42 -6.55
C ILE A 151 -3.86 19.70 -6.05
N GLY A 152 -3.54 19.82 -4.77
CA GLY A 152 -2.36 19.18 -4.21
C GLY A 152 -2.40 17.67 -4.30
N ILE A 153 -3.53 17.02 -4.02
CA ILE A 153 -3.65 15.55 -4.15
C ILE A 153 -3.54 15.10 -5.60
N ILE A 154 -4.11 15.87 -6.57
CA ILE A 154 -3.99 15.55 -7.99
C ILE A 154 -2.54 15.62 -8.43
N VAL A 155 -1.81 16.71 -8.08
CA VAL A 155 -0.39 16.85 -8.41
C VAL A 155 0.43 15.74 -7.75
N TYR A 156 0.18 15.45 -6.48
CA TYR A 156 0.85 14.37 -5.75
C TYR A 156 0.68 13.01 -6.44
N LEU A 157 -0.56 12.62 -6.75
CA LEU A 157 -0.84 11.37 -7.46
C LEU A 157 -0.25 11.34 -8.87
N LEU A 158 -0.31 12.46 -9.59
CA LEU A 158 0.26 12.57 -10.92
C LEU A 158 1.77 12.34 -10.92
N VAL A 159 2.50 12.96 -9.98
CA VAL A 159 3.95 12.77 -9.84
C VAL A 159 4.29 11.32 -9.53
N LEU A 160 3.57 10.71 -8.57
CA LEU A 160 3.79 9.31 -8.20
C LEU A 160 3.49 8.34 -9.36
N CYS A 161 2.37 8.54 -10.05
CA CYS A 161 2.00 7.70 -11.19
C CYS A 161 3.00 7.87 -12.35
N LEU A 162 3.42 9.10 -12.67
CA LEU A 162 4.41 9.34 -13.70
C LEU A 162 5.74 8.67 -13.37
N ALA A 163 6.20 8.75 -12.12
CA ALA A 163 7.42 8.07 -11.70
C ALA A 163 7.34 6.56 -11.98
N ILE A 164 6.27 5.88 -11.55
CA ILE A 164 6.10 4.44 -11.80
C ILE A 164 5.98 4.12 -13.28
N VAL A 165 5.26 4.92 -14.06
CA VAL A 165 5.11 4.70 -15.50
C VAL A 165 6.47 4.83 -16.20
N VAL A 166 7.25 5.88 -15.89
CA VAL A 166 8.57 6.08 -16.46
C VAL A 166 9.52 4.96 -16.06
N GLU A 167 9.58 4.60 -14.76
CA GLU A 167 10.39 3.48 -14.28
C GLU A 167 10.02 2.16 -15.01
N SER A 168 8.71 1.87 -15.09
CA SER A 168 8.21 0.67 -15.76
C SER A 168 8.57 0.66 -17.25
N PHE A 169 8.43 1.80 -17.93
CA PHE A 169 8.79 1.94 -19.34
C PHE A 169 10.29 1.70 -19.56
N ILE A 170 11.15 2.28 -18.72
CA ILE A 170 12.60 2.08 -18.79
C ILE A 170 12.96 0.60 -18.60
N VAL A 171 12.39 -0.04 -17.57
CA VAL A 171 12.63 -1.46 -17.25
C VAL A 171 12.18 -2.37 -18.41
N LEU A 172 11.02 -2.08 -19.01
CA LEU A 172 10.45 -2.92 -20.06
C LEU A 172 11.14 -2.77 -21.42
N PHE A 173 11.55 -1.56 -21.78
CA PHE A 173 11.93 -1.25 -23.16
C PHE A 173 13.38 -0.82 -23.33
N ARG A 174 14.00 -0.20 -22.31
CA ARG A 174 15.37 0.33 -22.43
C ARG A 174 16.45 -0.59 -21.90
N ILE A 175 16.16 -1.44 -20.91
CA ILE A 175 17.18 -2.25 -20.24
C ILE A 175 17.24 -3.62 -20.88
N ARG A 176 18.38 -3.92 -21.51
CA ARG A 176 18.67 -5.22 -22.15
C ARG A 176 19.33 -6.21 -21.20
N ASP A 177 20.15 -5.73 -20.29
CA ASP A 177 20.81 -6.59 -19.29
C ASP A 177 19.76 -7.18 -18.35
N LYS A 178 19.67 -8.51 -18.35
CA LYS A 178 18.72 -9.28 -17.53
C LYS A 178 18.88 -9.02 -16.04
N GLN A 179 20.09 -8.79 -15.62
CA GLN A 179 20.51 -8.63 -14.25
C GLN A 179 20.07 -7.27 -13.72
N LEU A 180 20.47 -6.22 -14.41
CA LEU A 180 20.07 -4.85 -14.10
C LEU A 180 18.53 -4.69 -14.17
N ARG A 181 17.91 -5.32 -15.17
CA ARG A 181 16.46 -5.31 -15.33
C ARG A 181 15.76 -5.93 -14.12
N GLY A 182 16.24 -7.11 -13.64
CA GLY A 182 15.66 -7.75 -12.46
C GLY A 182 15.72 -6.88 -11.22
N MET A 183 16.86 -6.23 -10.97
CA MET A 183 17.04 -5.35 -9.83
C MET A 183 16.14 -4.10 -9.92
N LEU A 184 16.11 -3.45 -11.08
CA LEU A 184 15.27 -2.26 -11.29
C LEU A 184 13.78 -2.61 -11.26
N THR A 185 13.38 -3.79 -11.75
CA THR A 185 12.01 -4.28 -11.58
C THR A 185 11.61 -4.35 -10.11
N ALA A 186 12.50 -4.87 -9.25
CA ALA A 186 12.22 -4.94 -7.82
C ALA A 186 12.06 -3.54 -7.19
N PHE A 187 12.90 -2.56 -7.57
CA PHE A 187 12.75 -1.18 -7.11
C PHE A 187 11.44 -0.54 -7.58
N THR A 188 11.09 -0.68 -8.86
CA THR A 188 9.80 -0.18 -9.39
C THR A 188 8.60 -0.81 -8.65
N CYS A 189 8.68 -2.11 -8.35
CA CYS A 189 7.64 -2.77 -7.54
C CYS A 189 7.59 -2.22 -6.13
N ALA A 190 8.74 -1.94 -5.49
CA ALA A 190 8.78 -1.33 -4.16
C ALA A 190 8.18 0.07 -4.18
N SER A 191 8.50 0.91 -5.17
CA SER A 191 7.90 2.25 -5.36
C SER A 191 6.38 2.17 -5.50
N ALA A 192 5.87 1.25 -6.31
CA ALA A 192 4.43 1.04 -6.47
C ALA A 192 3.76 0.54 -5.17
N CYS A 193 4.43 -0.35 -4.43
CA CYS A 193 3.96 -0.80 -3.12
C CYS A 193 3.82 0.33 -2.11
N MET A 194 4.69 1.34 -2.15
CA MET A 194 4.58 2.51 -1.28
C MET A 194 3.29 3.30 -1.54
N ILE A 195 2.85 3.41 -2.81
CA ILE A 195 1.58 4.08 -3.14
C ILE A 195 0.39 3.28 -2.61
N VAL A 196 0.42 1.96 -2.77
CA VAL A 196 -0.64 1.08 -2.22
C VAL A 196 -0.67 1.18 -0.69
N ALA A 197 0.50 1.20 -0.04
CA ALA A 197 0.60 1.39 1.40
C ALA A 197 0.05 2.75 1.84
N ALA A 198 0.30 3.82 1.08
CA ALA A 198 -0.20 5.16 1.36
C ALA A 198 -1.73 5.27 1.32
N TYR A 199 -2.41 4.40 0.58
CA TYR A 199 -3.88 4.33 0.59
C TYR A 199 -4.40 3.65 1.86
N GLY A 200 -3.71 2.62 2.33
CA GLY A 200 -4.17 1.78 3.44
C GLY A 200 -3.66 2.19 4.83
N ASN A 201 -2.82 3.23 4.90
CA ASN A 201 -2.18 3.70 6.14
C ASN A 201 -2.43 5.17 6.39
#